data_4cdba1307a9f1687a4a45c220de3a1c6
#
_entry.id   4cdba1307a9f1687a4a45c220de3a1c6
#
_cell.length_a   1.000
_cell.length_b   1.000
_cell.length_c   1.000
_cell.angle_alpha   90.00
_cell.angle_beta   90.00
_cell.angle_gamma   90.00
#
_symmetry.space_group_name_H-M   'P 1'
#
loop_
_entity.id
_entity.type
_entity.pdbx_description
1 polymer ?
#
loop_
_entity_poly.entity_id
_entity_poly.type
_entity_poly.pdbx_seq_one_letter_code
_entity_poly.pdbx_strand_id
1 'polypeptide(L)'
;MPDDVQRFRAAHVVTPDGVLDDAVVEVRGERVASVAANTGDPRAERLGGWVVPGFVDTHVHGGGGHDYATTDPDEALGARDFHARNGTTTTFASLVTASVDDLCGQLDVLADLVADGHLAGVHLEGPFLSADQPGAHEPSLLRAPDPESIDRLLEAGRGSLRLVTLAPELRGGLAAVRQLAAAGVRVAVGHTTADDAVLVRALEAGADVGTHVFNAMSGIHHREPGPVPRLLTDPRVAAELIADGFHVAPEVIRMALRAAGPEGAVLVTDAMVAAGMPDGPYALGGLQVQVVDGQARLAGADGTPGAIAGSTLTTGRAFALVAGLTDDLAAASAYASTNAARHYGLDAGTLQAGGPADLCLVDDDGTLRRVMRRGRWLDAA
;
A
#
# COMPACT_ATOMS: atom_id res chain seq x y z
N MET A 1 -12.76 34.00 2.37
CA MET A 1 -12.41 33.85 0.97
C MET A 1 -13.66 33.38 0.25
N PRO A 2 -14.09 33.95 -0.88
CA PRO A 2 -15.22 33.40 -1.61
C PRO A 2 -14.84 31.96 -2.03
N ASP A 3 -15.84 31.07 -1.98
CA ASP A 3 -15.76 29.65 -2.30
C ASP A 3 -15.08 29.46 -3.67
N ASP A 4 -13.80 29.09 -3.67
CA ASP A 4 -13.07 28.80 -4.90
C ASP A 4 -13.53 27.42 -5.40
N VAL A 5 -14.50 27.46 -6.30
CA VAL A 5 -15.09 26.26 -6.89
C VAL A 5 -14.32 25.95 -8.16
N GLN A 6 -13.59 24.84 -8.14
CA GLN A 6 -12.90 24.30 -9.31
C GLN A 6 -13.84 23.31 -10.04
N ARG A 7 -13.83 23.32 -11.37
CA ARG A 7 -14.63 22.42 -12.21
C ARG A 7 -13.74 21.80 -13.27
N PHE A 8 -13.77 20.49 -13.37
CA PHE A 8 -12.95 19.73 -14.30
C PHE A 8 -13.84 18.82 -15.13
N ARG A 9 -13.75 18.90 -16.45
CA ARG A 9 -14.40 18.01 -17.39
C ARG A 9 -13.41 16.97 -17.90
N ALA A 10 -13.72 15.70 -17.71
CA ALA A 10 -12.93 14.57 -18.22
C ALA A 10 -13.74 13.74 -19.21
N ALA A 11 -13.06 12.97 -20.07
CA ALA A 11 -13.71 12.02 -20.96
C ALA A 11 -14.41 10.92 -20.15
N HIS A 12 -13.76 10.46 -19.07
CA HIS A 12 -14.26 9.41 -18.20
C HIS A 12 -13.96 9.76 -16.73
N VAL A 13 -14.89 9.49 -15.83
CA VAL A 13 -14.72 9.65 -14.38
C VAL A 13 -15.14 8.37 -13.68
N VAL A 14 -14.24 7.75 -12.91
CA VAL A 14 -14.53 6.56 -12.12
C VAL A 14 -15.20 6.99 -10.80
N THR A 15 -16.41 6.48 -10.56
CA THR A 15 -17.20 6.75 -9.36
C THR A 15 -17.58 5.44 -8.65
N PRO A 16 -18.11 5.48 -7.43
CA PRO A 16 -18.63 4.28 -6.77
C PRO A 16 -19.73 3.55 -7.55
N ASP A 17 -20.49 4.27 -8.36
CA ASP A 17 -21.61 3.73 -9.16
C ASP A 17 -21.17 3.27 -10.56
N GLY A 18 -19.89 3.37 -10.89
CA GLY A 18 -19.31 3.01 -12.18
C GLY A 18 -18.66 4.19 -12.90
N VAL A 19 -18.42 4.03 -14.20
CA VAL A 19 -17.78 5.05 -15.03
C VAL A 19 -18.83 6.00 -15.60
N LEU A 20 -18.60 7.31 -15.44
CA LEU A 20 -19.38 8.35 -16.11
C LEU A 20 -18.59 8.88 -17.30
N ASP A 21 -19.16 8.79 -18.50
CA ASP A 21 -18.60 9.39 -19.71
C ASP A 21 -18.95 10.88 -19.79
N ASP A 22 -17.99 11.67 -20.32
CA ASP A 22 -18.13 13.11 -20.46
C ASP A 22 -18.72 13.76 -19.19
N ALA A 23 -17.99 13.67 -18.09
CA ALA A 23 -18.45 14.10 -16.78
C ALA A 23 -17.67 15.32 -16.25
N VAL A 24 -18.31 16.04 -15.33
CA VAL A 24 -17.72 17.17 -14.60
C VAL A 24 -17.58 16.80 -13.14
N VAL A 25 -16.36 16.98 -12.62
CA VAL A 25 -16.06 16.94 -11.19
C VAL A 25 -16.00 18.37 -10.69
N GLU A 26 -16.85 18.70 -9.72
CA GLU A 26 -16.81 19.97 -9.00
C GLU A 26 -16.11 19.77 -7.65
N VAL A 27 -15.10 20.61 -7.38
CA VAL A 27 -14.33 20.60 -6.13
C VAL A 27 -14.53 21.93 -5.42
N ARG A 28 -14.79 21.86 -4.10
CA ARG A 28 -14.92 23.03 -3.24
C ARG A 28 -14.02 22.86 -2.01
N GLY A 29 -12.97 23.69 -1.93
CA GLY A 29 -11.93 23.52 -0.90
C GLY A 29 -11.28 22.13 -1.03
N GLU A 30 -11.30 21.35 0.04
CA GLU A 30 -10.67 20.03 0.10
C GLU A 30 -11.62 18.87 -0.26
N ARG A 31 -12.86 19.16 -0.68
CA ARG A 31 -13.92 18.15 -0.89
C ARG A 31 -14.48 18.17 -2.32
N VAL A 32 -14.84 16.99 -2.79
CA VAL A 32 -15.67 16.85 -4.01
C VAL A 32 -17.07 17.36 -3.68
N ALA A 33 -17.51 18.36 -4.41
CA ALA A 33 -18.86 18.90 -4.26
C ALA A 33 -19.89 18.09 -5.05
N SER A 34 -19.53 17.69 -6.28
CA SER A 34 -20.36 16.83 -7.12
C SER A 34 -19.53 16.13 -8.21
N VAL A 35 -20.04 15.01 -8.68
CA VAL A 35 -19.63 14.35 -9.93
C VAL A 35 -20.89 14.09 -10.74
N ALA A 36 -20.97 14.60 -11.96
CA ALA A 36 -22.18 14.50 -12.79
C ALA A 36 -21.85 14.51 -14.28
N ALA A 37 -22.77 13.99 -15.10
CA ALA A 37 -22.66 14.10 -16.53
C ALA A 37 -22.58 15.59 -16.96
N ASN A 38 -21.78 15.87 -17.98
CA ASN A 38 -21.54 17.22 -18.45
C ASN A 38 -22.82 17.79 -19.11
N THR A 39 -23.23 18.96 -18.64
CA THR A 39 -24.39 19.71 -19.19
C THR A 39 -23.95 20.92 -20.03
N GLY A 40 -22.65 20.98 -20.41
CA GLY A 40 -22.12 22.08 -21.23
C GLY A 40 -21.64 23.29 -20.43
N ASP A 41 -21.21 23.11 -19.16
CA ASP A 41 -20.65 24.24 -18.38
C ASP A 41 -19.34 24.75 -19.01
N PRO A 42 -19.33 25.98 -19.55
CA PRO A 42 -18.15 26.54 -20.21
C PRO A 42 -17.03 26.91 -19.24
N ARG A 43 -17.30 26.88 -17.92
CA ARG A 43 -16.33 27.20 -16.88
C ARG A 43 -15.50 25.97 -16.46
N ALA A 44 -15.89 24.76 -16.90
CA ALA A 44 -15.14 23.56 -16.57
C ALA A 44 -13.85 23.46 -17.39
N GLU A 45 -12.71 23.37 -16.71
CA GLU A 45 -11.42 23.08 -17.34
C GLU A 45 -11.47 21.69 -17.99
N ARG A 46 -11.07 21.60 -19.27
CA ARG A 46 -11.02 20.31 -19.98
C ARG A 46 -9.71 19.61 -19.69
N LEU A 47 -9.77 18.49 -18.99
CA LEU A 47 -8.58 17.69 -18.65
C LEU A 47 -8.26 16.64 -19.72
N GLY A 48 -9.26 16.13 -20.45
CA GLY A 48 -9.09 14.92 -21.29
C GLY A 48 -8.95 13.67 -20.43
N GLY A 49 -8.70 12.51 -21.04
CA GLY A 49 -8.39 11.25 -20.34
C GLY A 49 -9.39 10.82 -19.28
N TRP A 50 -8.89 10.09 -18.30
CA TRP A 50 -9.65 9.53 -17.18
C TRP A 50 -9.35 10.27 -15.88
N VAL A 51 -10.38 10.56 -15.11
CA VAL A 51 -10.25 10.97 -13.72
C VAL A 51 -10.62 9.78 -12.84
N VAL A 52 -9.64 9.33 -12.04
CA VAL A 52 -9.80 8.23 -11.08
C VAL A 52 -9.59 8.73 -9.67
N PRO A 53 -10.10 8.06 -8.61
CA PRO A 53 -9.76 8.38 -7.23
C PRO A 53 -8.25 8.39 -7.01
N GLY A 54 -7.78 9.23 -6.13
CA GLY A 54 -6.39 9.19 -5.65
C GLY A 54 -6.04 7.83 -5.07
N PHE A 55 -4.83 7.35 -5.37
CA PHE A 55 -4.41 6.01 -4.97
C PHE A 55 -4.15 5.91 -3.46
N VAL A 56 -4.33 4.70 -2.94
CA VAL A 56 -4.16 4.36 -1.53
C VAL A 56 -3.09 3.28 -1.42
N ASP A 57 -2.00 3.57 -0.73
CA ASP A 57 -0.89 2.63 -0.51
C ASP A 57 -0.75 2.34 0.98
N THR A 58 -0.99 1.09 1.36
CA THR A 58 -0.98 0.64 2.75
C THR A 58 0.29 -0.10 3.14
N HIS A 59 1.23 -0.27 2.18
CA HIS A 59 2.49 -0.94 2.40
C HIS A 59 3.61 -0.24 1.60
N VAL A 60 4.34 0.67 2.26
CA VAL A 60 5.40 1.47 1.66
C VAL A 60 6.40 1.92 2.73
N HIS A 61 7.69 1.66 2.52
CA HIS A 61 8.78 1.94 3.48
C HIS A 61 9.45 3.29 3.28
N GLY A 62 9.43 3.82 2.05
CA GLY A 62 10.06 5.09 1.73
C GLY A 62 9.99 5.43 0.25
N GLY A 63 10.66 6.51 -0.16
CA GLY A 63 10.75 6.94 -1.54
C GLY A 63 11.31 8.35 -1.67
N GLY A 64 11.85 8.69 -2.85
CA GLY A 64 12.41 10.01 -3.13
C GLY A 64 13.67 10.34 -2.31
N GLY A 65 14.38 9.33 -1.83
CA GLY A 65 15.55 9.49 -0.96
C GLY A 65 15.22 9.54 0.53
N HIS A 66 13.95 9.32 0.93
CA HIS A 66 13.43 9.42 2.29
C HIS A 66 12.88 8.08 2.79
N ASP A 67 12.93 7.84 4.11
CA ASP A 67 12.53 6.60 4.76
C ASP A 67 11.48 6.87 5.86
N TYR A 68 10.53 5.95 6.05
CA TYR A 68 9.60 5.99 7.19
C TYR A 68 10.17 5.41 8.47
N ALA A 69 11.22 4.59 8.40
CA ALA A 69 11.93 4.05 9.57
C ALA A 69 12.81 5.13 10.24
N THR A 70 12.20 6.20 10.68
CA THR A 70 12.86 7.40 11.19
C THR A 70 12.17 7.95 12.45
N THR A 71 12.91 8.75 13.22
CA THR A 71 12.37 9.61 14.28
C THR A 71 12.37 11.08 13.88
N ASP A 72 12.67 11.39 12.61
CA ASP A 72 12.59 12.73 12.03
C ASP A 72 11.28 12.88 11.23
N PRO A 73 10.33 13.74 11.65
CA PRO A 73 9.06 13.91 10.95
C PRO A 73 9.25 14.47 9.53
N ASP A 74 10.27 15.30 9.27
CA ASP A 74 10.50 15.87 7.95
C ASP A 74 10.94 14.78 6.95
N GLU A 75 11.69 13.81 7.40
CA GLU A 75 12.07 12.64 6.61
C GLU A 75 10.82 11.82 6.21
N ALA A 76 9.95 11.51 7.15
CA ALA A 76 8.69 10.80 6.85
C ALA A 76 7.77 11.61 5.91
N LEU A 77 7.71 12.93 6.08
CA LEU A 77 6.96 13.81 5.18
C LEU A 77 7.56 13.86 3.77
N GLY A 78 8.88 13.78 3.65
CA GLY A 78 9.58 13.71 2.36
C GLY A 78 9.15 12.47 1.56
N ALA A 79 9.13 11.29 2.19
CA ALA A 79 8.66 10.04 1.58
C ALA A 79 7.18 10.15 1.14
N ARG A 80 6.31 10.65 2.03
CA ARG A 80 4.90 10.90 1.71
C ARG A 80 4.74 11.81 0.49
N ASP A 81 5.48 12.92 0.43
CA ASP A 81 5.36 13.91 -0.64
C ASP A 81 5.86 13.38 -1.98
N PHE A 82 6.90 12.54 -1.97
CA PHE A 82 7.31 11.82 -3.16
C PHE A 82 6.18 10.94 -3.69
N HIS A 83 5.59 10.08 -2.85
CA HIS A 83 4.50 9.20 -3.26
C HIS A 83 3.24 9.97 -3.66
N ALA A 84 2.94 11.10 -3.00
CA ALA A 84 1.80 11.94 -3.36
C ALA A 84 1.92 12.48 -4.79
N ARG A 85 3.10 12.96 -5.21
CA ARG A 85 3.33 13.39 -6.61
C ARG A 85 3.23 12.24 -7.62
N ASN A 86 3.38 11.00 -7.17
CA ASN A 86 3.28 9.78 -7.97
C ASN A 86 1.92 9.06 -7.86
N GLY A 87 0.88 9.76 -7.36
CA GLY A 87 -0.51 9.30 -7.36
C GLY A 87 -1.05 8.84 -6.01
N THR A 88 -0.19 8.54 -5.03
CA THR A 88 -0.61 8.06 -3.71
C THR A 88 -1.07 9.21 -2.82
N THR A 89 -2.35 9.52 -2.82
CA THR A 89 -2.90 10.62 -2.01
C THR A 89 -3.12 10.23 -0.56
N THR A 90 -3.23 8.94 -0.28
CA THR A 90 -3.45 8.36 1.06
C THR A 90 -2.46 7.22 1.28
N THR A 91 -1.68 7.27 2.36
CA THR A 91 -0.62 6.28 2.61
C THR A 91 -0.52 5.90 4.09
N PHE A 92 -0.12 4.65 4.34
CA PHE A 92 0.46 4.24 5.62
C PHE A 92 1.98 4.43 5.56
N ALA A 93 2.61 4.61 6.71
CA ALA A 93 4.04 4.51 6.86
C ALA A 93 4.38 3.08 7.31
N SER A 94 5.17 2.34 6.53
CA SER A 94 5.57 0.97 6.88
C SER A 94 6.93 0.98 7.54
N LEU A 95 7.02 0.37 8.72
CA LEU A 95 8.25 0.15 9.46
C LEU A 95 8.71 -1.29 9.26
N VAL A 96 9.95 -1.48 8.83
CA VAL A 96 10.58 -2.80 8.75
C VAL A 96 10.99 -3.30 10.14
N THR A 97 11.29 -4.59 10.23
CA THR A 97 11.82 -5.22 11.45
C THR A 97 12.96 -4.41 12.08
N ALA A 98 12.76 -4.04 13.34
CA ALA A 98 13.76 -3.40 14.20
C ALA A 98 13.59 -3.89 15.65
N SER A 99 14.40 -3.39 16.59
CA SER A 99 14.15 -3.65 18.01
C SER A 99 12.81 -3.05 18.45
N VAL A 100 12.16 -3.63 19.45
CA VAL A 100 10.88 -3.09 19.97
C VAL A 100 11.06 -1.64 20.48
N ASP A 101 12.22 -1.32 21.03
CA ASP A 101 12.52 0.04 21.50
C ASP A 101 12.61 1.04 20.34
N ASP A 102 13.30 0.69 19.25
CA ASP A 102 13.40 1.53 18.07
C ASP A 102 12.03 1.70 17.39
N LEU A 103 11.26 0.60 17.25
CA LEU A 103 9.90 0.65 16.71
C LEU A 103 8.98 1.55 17.55
N CYS A 104 9.07 1.50 18.87
CA CYS A 104 8.32 2.40 19.75
C CYS A 104 8.69 3.87 19.52
N GLY A 105 9.99 4.18 19.38
CA GLY A 105 10.45 5.54 19.09
C GLY A 105 9.96 6.06 17.72
N GLN A 106 9.98 5.22 16.69
CA GLN A 106 9.48 5.56 15.36
C GLN A 106 7.95 5.72 15.35
N LEU A 107 7.23 4.79 16.00
CA LEU A 107 5.77 4.86 16.15
C LEU A 107 5.31 6.16 16.82
N ASP A 108 6.00 6.63 17.84
CA ASP A 108 5.65 7.85 18.57
C ASP A 108 5.64 9.08 17.66
N VAL A 109 6.67 9.23 16.81
CA VAL A 109 6.74 10.32 15.82
C VAL A 109 5.69 10.16 14.73
N LEU A 110 5.54 8.95 14.18
CA LEU A 110 4.56 8.71 13.10
C LEU A 110 3.12 8.87 13.59
N ALA A 111 2.84 8.59 14.87
CA ALA A 111 1.53 8.79 15.46
C ALA A 111 1.11 10.27 15.47
N ASP A 112 2.04 11.20 15.68
CA ASP A 112 1.76 12.64 15.54
C ASP A 112 1.40 12.99 14.10
N LEU A 113 2.14 12.46 13.12
CA LEU A 113 1.84 12.69 11.69
C LEU A 113 0.49 12.11 11.27
N VAL A 114 0.06 11.01 11.88
CA VAL A 114 -1.28 10.45 11.67
C VAL A 114 -2.34 11.35 12.31
N ALA A 115 -2.13 11.82 13.53
CA ALA A 115 -3.04 12.72 14.24
C ALA A 115 -3.24 14.04 13.48
N ASP A 116 -2.17 14.57 12.86
CA ASP A 116 -2.20 15.77 12.04
C ASP A 116 -2.79 15.52 10.63
N GLY A 117 -3.13 14.27 10.29
CA GLY A 117 -3.72 13.88 9.01
C GLY A 117 -2.73 13.89 7.83
N HIS A 118 -1.44 13.82 8.12
CA HIS A 118 -0.41 13.69 7.09
C HIS A 118 -0.30 12.26 6.56
N LEU A 119 -0.50 11.27 7.43
CA LEU A 119 -0.54 9.84 7.15
C LEU A 119 -1.91 9.27 7.54
N ALA A 120 -2.30 8.15 6.92
CA ALA A 120 -3.57 7.49 7.23
C ALA A 120 -3.42 6.38 8.29
N GLY A 121 -2.19 5.99 8.61
CA GLY A 121 -1.86 4.98 9.58
C GLY A 121 -0.39 4.57 9.53
N VAL A 122 -0.03 3.64 10.40
CA VAL A 122 1.28 2.99 10.42
C VAL A 122 1.11 1.49 10.23
N HIS A 123 2.00 0.91 9.46
CA HIS A 123 2.14 -0.53 9.27
C HIS A 123 3.45 -1.01 9.91
N LEU A 124 3.42 -2.10 10.66
CA LEU A 124 4.62 -2.80 11.11
C LEU A 124 4.80 -4.08 10.30
N GLU A 125 5.87 -4.15 9.52
CA GLU A 125 6.29 -5.38 8.88
C GLU A 125 7.33 -6.10 9.76
N GLY A 126 6.83 -6.99 10.59
CA GLY A 126 7.62 -7.63 11.63
C GLY A 126 7.62 -6.86 12.97
N PRO A 127 8.47 -7.26 13.92
CA PRO A 127 9.56 -8.25 13.86
C PRO A 127 9.09 -9.72 14.03
N PHE A 128 7.80 -10.00 14.01
CA PHE A 128 7.21 -11.31 14.30
C PHE A 128 7.12 -12.19 13.06
N LEU A 129 8.24 -12.32 12.32
CA LEU A 129 8.33 -13.00 11.02
C LEU A 129 9.10 -14.32 11.14
N SER A 130 8.85 -15.24 10.20
CA SER A 130 9.55 -16.53 10.16
C SER A 130 11.00 -16.35 9.71
N ALA A 131 11.92 -16.92 10.48
CA ALA A 131 13.35 -16.95 10.12
C ALA A 131 13.63 -17.78 8.86
N ASP A 132 12.70 -18.64 8.44
CA ASP A 132 12.79 -19.43 7.20
C ASP A 132 12.34 -18.63 5.97
N GLN A 133 11.68 -17.48 6.18
CA GLN A 133 11.20 -16.58 5.13
C GLN A 133 11.57 -15.11 5.44
N PRO A 134 12.85 -14.82 5.73
CA PRO A 134 13.23 -13.49 6.23
C PRO A 134 13.10 -12.40 5.17
N GLY A 135 13.15 -12.73 3.86
CA GLY A 135 13.18 -11.72 2.82
C GLY A 135 14.33 -10.74 3.01
N ALA A 136 14.02 -9.44 3.08
CA ALA A 136 14.97 -8.36 3.33
C ALA A 136 14.91 -7.83 4.77
N HIS A 137 14.57 -8.67 5.75
CA HIS A 137 14.63 -8.32 7.17
C HIS A 137 15.91 -8.85 7.81
N GLU A 138 16.45 -8.09 8.79
CA GLU A 138 17.63 -8.49 9.55
C GLU A 138 17.32 -9.72 10.44
N PRO A 139 17.89 -10.90 10.15
CA PRO A 139 17.49 -12.14 10.82
C PRO A 139 17.70 -12.13 12.33
N SER A 140 18.69 -11.39 12.82
CA SER A 140 19.01 -11.30 14.26
C SER A 140 17.95 -10.55 15.07
N LEU A 141 17.09 -9.78 14.40
CA LEU A 141 16.00 -9.00 15.00
C LEU A 141 14.64 -9.71 14.93
N LEU A 142 14.54 -10.80 14.14
CA LEU A 142 13.31 -11.59 14.06
C LEU A 142 13.05 -12.31 15.38
N ARG A 143 11.78 -12.32 15.79
CA ARG A 143 11.39 -12.91 17.07
C ARG A 143 9.97 -13.45 17.07
N ALA A 144 9.70 -14.39 17.95
CA ALA A 144 8.33 -14.80 18.22
C ALA A 144 7.55 -13.69 18.94
N PRO A 145 6.26 -13.48 18.61
CA PRO A 145 5.46 -12.49 19.28
C PRO A 145 5.20 -12.86 20.75
N ASP A 146 5.20 -11.87 21.61
CA ASP A 146 4.79 -11.97 23.00
C ASP A 146 3.87 -10.81 23.38
N PRO A 147 2.96 -10.99 24.36
CA PRO A 147 1.95 -9.98 24.71
C PRO A 147 2.53 -8.65 25.14
N GLU A 148 3.63 -8.65 25.91
CA GLU A 148 4.25 -7.44 26.44
C GLU A 148 4.82 -6.56 25.30
N SER A 149 5.51 -7.16 24.33
CA SER A 149 6.00 -6.43 23.17
C SER A 149 4.86 -5.83 22.34
N ILE A 150 3.76 -6.57 22.15
CA ILE A 150 2.59 -6.07 21.42
C ILE A 150 1.94 -4.91 22.17
N ASP A 151 1.76 -5.02 23.50
CA ASP A 151 1.17 -3.94 24.29
C ASP A 151 2.01 -2.65 24.21
N ARG A 152 3.34 -2.76 24.26
CA ARG A 152 4.25 -1.61 24.09
C ARG A 152 4.12 -0.95 22.73
N LEU A 153 4.04 -1.74 21.65
CA LEU A 153 3.87 -1.23 20.29
C LEU A 153 2.49 -0.54 20.12
N LEU A 154 1.44 -1.11 20.68
CA LEU A 154 0.10 -0.51 20.67
C LEU A 154 0.07 0.81 21.45
N GLU A 155 0.71 0.87 22.63
CA GLU A 155 0.82 2.07 23.45
C GLU A 155 1.58 3.18 22.70
N ALA A 156 2.77 2.87 22.15
CA ALA A 156 3.57 3.82 21.37
C ALA A 156 2.82 4.32 20.12
N GLY A 157 2.07 3.44 19.46
CA GLY A 157 1.27 3.81 18.29
C GLY A 157 0.09 4.74 18.58
N ARG A 158 -0.38 4.86 19.82
CA ARG A 158 -1.48 5.78 20.21
C ARG A 158 -2.70 5.71 19.29
N GLY A 159 -3.01 4.50 18.74
CA GLY A 159 -4.10 4.27 17.79
C GLY A 159 -3.74 4.53 16.32
N SER A 160 -2.52 4.95 16.00
CA SER A 160 -2.04 5.11 14.62
C SER A 160 -1.66 3.78 13.97
N LEU A 161 -1.32 2.75 14.76
CA LEU A 161 -0.99 1.42 14.25
C LEU A 161 -2.23 0.77 13.66
N ARG A 162 -2.25 0.59 12.34
CA ARG A 162 -3.41 0.13 11.59
C ARG A 162 -3.22 -1.26 10.99
N LEU A 163 -1.96 -1.70 10.81
CA LEU A 163 -1.62 -2.97 10.18
C LEU A 163 -0.36 -3.54 10.83
N VAL A 164 -0.36 -4.86 11.08
CA VAL A 164 0.83 -5.60 11.50
C VAL A 164 0.94 -6.87 10.66
N THR A 165 2.07 -7.04 9.98
CA THR A 165 2.43 -8.28 9.29
C THR A 165 3.14 -9.22 10.27
N LEU A 166 2.68 -10.45 10.34
CA LEU A 166 3.31 -11.50 11.16
C LEU A 166 3.17 -12.91 10.53
N ALA A 167 4.03 -13.82 11.00
CA ALA A 167 3.97 -15.25 10.68
C ALA A 167 3.16 -16.00 11.76
N PRO A 168 1.93 -16.47 11.45
CA PRO A 168 1.01 -17.03 12.43
C PRO A 168 1.43 -18.39 12.98
N GLU A 169 2.35 -19.11 12.32
CA GLU A 169 2.93 -20.39 12.75
C GLU A 169 3.89 -20.24 13.91
N LEU A 170 4.43 -19.05 14.17
CA LEU A 170 5.35 -18.81 15.28
C LEU A 170 4.66 -19.11 16.62
N ARG A 171 5.50 -19.50 17.61
CA ARG A 171 5.01 -19.66 18.97
C ARG A 171 4.38 -18.36 19.48
N GLY A 172 3.09 -18.40 19.83
CA GLY A 172 2.33 -17.22 20.21
C GLY A 172 1.65 -16.50 19.05
N GLY A 173 1.93 -16.85 17.78
CA GLY A 173 1.41 -16.17 16.59
C GLY A 173 -0.11 -16.03 16.57
N LEU A 174 -0.86 -17.12 16.77
CA LEU A 174 -2.33 -17.05 16.82
C LEU A 174 -2.88 -16.26 18.02
N ALA A 175 -2.14 -16.17 19.12
CA ALA A 175 -2.52 -15.32 20.25
C ALA A 175 -2.28 -13.84 19.91
N ALA A 176 -1.15 -13.55 19.24
CA ALA A 176 -0.84 -12.21 18.73
C ALA A 176 -1.89 -11.71 17.73
N VAL A 177 -2.33 -12.58 16.78
CA VAL A 177 -3.42 -12.23 15.86
C VAL A 177 -4.66 -11.79 16.63
N ARG A 178 -5.10 -12.56 17.65
CA ARG A 178 -6.27 -12.19 18.46
C ARG A 178 -6.08 -10.90 19.24
N GLN A 179 -4.89 -10.69 19.83
CA GLN A 179 -4.58 -9.48 20.61
C GLN A 179 -4.63 -8.23 19.73
N LEU A 180 -3.98 -8.26 18.58
CA LEU A 180 -3.97 -7.14 17.62
C LEU A 180 -5.37 -6.87 17.05
N ALA A 181 -6.10 -7.91 16.63
CA ALA A 181 -7.46 -7.76 16.13
C ALA A 181 -8.41 -7.19 17.20
N ALA A 182 -8.29 -7.63 18.46
CA ALA A 182 -9.06 -7.08 19.58
C ALA A 182 -8.75 -5.61 19.86
N ALA A 183 -7.53 -5.16 19.53
CA ALA A 183 -7.13 -3.74 19.63
C ALA A 183 -7.55 -2.91 18.39
N GLY A 184 -8.25 -3.52 17.40
CA GLY A 184 -8.70 -2.84 16.19
C GLY A 184 -7.62 -2.69 15.12
N VAL A 185 -6.49 -3.38 15.26
CA VAL A 185 -5.41 -3.43 14.27
C VAL A 185 -5.66 -4.56 13.29
N ARG A 186 -5.55 -4.29 11.99
CA ARG A 186 -5.59 -5.33 10.95
C ARG A 186 -4.35 -6.21 11.04
N VAL A 187 -4.53 -7.48 10.77
CA VAL A 187 -3.41 -8.43 10.85
C VAL A 187 -3.18 -9.07 9.49
N ALA A 188 -1.98 -8.85 8.98
CA ALA A 188 -1.52 -9.43 7.73
C ALA A 188 -0.68 -10.69 8.00
N VAL A 189 -0.90 -11.69 7.16
CA VAL A 189 -0.08 -12.89 7.11
C VAL A 189 0.97 -12.71 6.03
N GLY A 190 2.24 -12.69 6.42
CA GLY A 190 3.38 -12.56 5.51
C GLY A 190 4.67 -13.11 6.13
N HIS A 191 5.71 -13.24 5.34
CA HIS A 191 7.01 -13.80 5.77
C HIS A 191 6.82 -15.10 6.55
N THR A 192 6.12 -16.06 5.93
CA THR A 192 5.52 -17.19 6.62
C THR A 192 5.79 -18.52 5.91
N THR A 193 5.92 -19.58 6.70
CA THR A 193 5.89 -20.97 6.24
C THR A 193 4.57 -21.66 6.59
N ALA A 194 3.55 -20.90 7.00
CA ALA A 194 2.25 -21.44 7.41
C ALA A 194 1.63 -22.32 6.32
N ASP A 195 1.12 -23.48 6.72
CA ASP A 195 0.26 -24.31 5.90
C ASP A 195 -1.19 -23.81 5.92
N ASP A 196 -2.04 -24.41 5.09
CA ASP A 196 -3.46 -24.03 5.00
C ASP A 196 -4.20 -24.18 6.34
N ALA A 197 -3.85 -25.17 7.16
CA ALA A 197 -4.49 -25.38 8.46
C ALA A 197 -4.15 -24.29 9.48
N VAL A 198 -2.92 -23.78 9.45
CA VAL A 198 -2.52 -22.61 10.26
C VAL A 198 -3.20 -21.35 9.76
N LEU A 199 -3.29 -21.16 8.43
CA LEU A 199 -3.97 -20.00 7.85
C LEU A 199 -5.45 -19.95 8.21
N VAL A 200 -6.19 -21.06 8.10
CA VAL A 200 -7.59 -21.11 8.51
C VAL A 200 -7.74 -20.61 9.95
N ARG A 201 -6.89 -21.07 10.87
CA ARG A 201 -6.93 -20.63 12.27
C ARG A 201 -6.53 -19.17 12.45
N ALA A 202 -5.61 -18.65 11.63
CA ALA A 202 -5.22 -17.23 11.67
C ALA A 202 -6.38 -16.33 11.20
N LEU A 203 -7.08 -16.72 10.13
CA LEU A 203 -8.26 -15.98 9.64
C LEU A 203 -9.42 -16.06 10.65
N GLU A 204 -9.63 -17.21 11.29
CA GLU A 204 -10.61 -17.36 12.38
C GLU A 204 -10.24 -16.53 13.62
N ALA A 205 -8.94 -16.30 13.85
CA ALA A 205 -8.42 -15.47 14.93
C ALA A 205 -8.51 -13.96 14.65
N GLY A 206 -8.78 -13.56 13.40
CA GLY A 206 -8.97 -12.17 12.99
C GLY A 206 -7.94 -11.62 12.01
N ALA A 207 -7.04 -12.45 11.45
CA ALA A 207 -6.21 -12.04 10.33
C ALA A 207 -7.09 -11.85 9.08
N ASP A 208 -6.82 -10.81 8.28
CA ASP A 208 -7.64 -10.45 7.14
C ASP A 208 -6.87 -9.76 6.00
N VAL A 209 -5.55 -9.80 6.04
CA VAL A 209 -4.66 -9.28 4.98
C VAL A 209 -3.63 -10.34 4.61
N GLY A 210 -3.28 -10.44 3.34
CA GLY A 210 -2.13 -11.21 2.85
C GLY A 210 -1.05 -10.25 2.38
N THR A 211 0.07 -10.20 3.09
CA THR A 211 1.17 -9.29 2.78
C THR A 211 1.84 -9.69 1.47
N HIS A 212 1.98 -8.76 0.54
CA HIS A 212 2.67 -8.93 -0.78
C HIS A 212 2.68 -10.37 -1.29
N VAL A 213 1.47 -10.93 -1.45
CA VAL A 213 1.26 -12.36 -1.74
C VAL A 213 2.20 -12.88 -2.83
N PHE A 214 2.74 -14.08 -2.66
CA PHE A 214 3.83 -14.79 -3.33
C PHE A 214 5.24 -14.52 -2.77
N ASN A 215 5.52 -13.34 -2.20
CA ASN A 215 6.84 -12.96 -1.76
C ASN A 215 7.07 -13.41 -0.32
N ALA A 216 8.28 -13.90 -0.03
CA ALA A 216 8.65 -14.43 1.30
C ALA A 216 7.62 -15.40 1.89
N MET A 217 7.11 -16.32 1.08
CA MET A 217 6.23 -17.41 1.49
C MET A 217 6.38 -18.63 0.58
N SER A 218 5.89 -19.79 1.03
CA SER A 218 5.95 -21.02 0.24
C SER A 218 5.18 -20.88 -1.06
N GLY A 219 5.78 -21.32 -2.16
CA GLY A 219 5.14 -21.31 -3.49
C GLY A 219 3.97 -22.28 -3.59
N ILE A 220 3.17 -22.12 -4.65
CA ILE A 220 2.02 -22.98 -4.91
C ILE A 220 2.49 -24.36 -5.37
N HIS A 221 2.09 -25.41 -4.65
CA HIS A 221 2.21 -26.78 -5.10
C HIS A 221 0.84 -27.47 -5.00
N HIS A 222 0.48 -28.28 -6.02
CA HIS A 222 -0.88 -28.82 -6.16
C HIS A 222 -1.33 -29.82 -5.06
N ARG A 223 -0.43 -30.33 -4.24
CA ARG A 223 -0.70 -31.19 -3.08
C ARG A 223 -0.37 -30.54 -1.74
N GLU A 224 0.49 -29.53 -1.75
CA GLU A 224 0.93 -28.74 -0.60
C GLU A 224 0.84 -27.27 -1.00
N PRO A 225 -0.37 -26.67 -1.01
CA PRO A 225 -0.64 -25.41 -1.70
C PRO A 225 0.09 -24.20 -1.08
N GLY A 226 0.56 -24.31 0.14
CA GLY A 226 1.11 -23.16 0.85
C GLY A 226 0.06 -22.07 1.15
N PRO A 227 0.47 -20.88 1.53
CA PRO A 227 -0.43 -19.79 1.93
C PRO A 227 -1.15 -19.12 0.74
N VAL A 228 -0.50 -19.03 -0.41
CA VAL A 228 -0.93 -18.19 -1.55
C VAL A 228 -2.37 -18.46 -2.00
N PRO A 229 -2.82 -19.71 -2.26
CA PRO A 229 -4.19 -19.95 -2.73
C PRO A 229 -5.24 -19.48 -1.74
N ARG A 230 -5.03 -19.71 -0.44
CA ARG A 230 -5.96 -19.27 0.61
C ARG A 230 -6.04 -17.76 0.68
N LEU A 231 -4.90 -17.08 0.72
CA LEU A 231 -4.83 -15.62 0.80
C LEU A 231 -5.48 -14.93 -0.42
N LEU A 232 -5.41 -15.56 -1.61
CA LEU A 232 -6.04 -15.03 -2.82
C LEU A 232 -7.55 -15.31 -2.91
N THR A 233 -8.04 -16.40 -2.32
CA THR A 233 -9.43 -16.87 -2.59
C THR A 233 -10.38 -16.72 -1.42
N ASP A 234 -9.90 -16.46 -0.22
CA ASP A 234 -10.78 -16.24 0.94
C ASP A 234 -11.36 -14.82 0.89
N PRO A 235 -12.69 -14.66 0.82
CA PRO A 235 -13.33 -13.35 0.63
C PRO A 235 -13.14 -12.37 1.81
N ARG A 236 -12.61 -12.84 2.93
CA ARG A 236 -12.27 -11.99 4.09
C ARG A 236 -10.93 -11.27 3.91
N VAL A 237 -10.08 -11.73 2.99
CA VAL A 237 -8.69 -11.32 2.86
C VAL A 237 -8.54 -10.23 1.81
N ALA A 238 -7.89 -9.14 2.17
CA ALA A 238 -7.30 -8.20 1.23
C ALA A 238 -5.89 -8.70 0.85
N ALA A 239 -5.73 -9.18 -0.38
CA ALA A 239 -4.47 -9.71 -0.88
C ALA A 239 -3.61 -8.57 -1.47
N GLU A 240 -2.53 -8.20 -0.80
CA GLU A 240 -1.59 -7.21 -1.31
C GLU A 240 -0.76 -7.79 -2.47
N LEU A 241 -0.61 -7.00 -3.53
CA LEU A 241 0.17 -7.37 -4.72
C LEU A 241 1.14 -6.23 -5.09
N ILE A 242 2.43 -6.55 -5.21
CA ILE A 242 3.45 -5.67 -5.78
C ILE A 242 3.43 -5.86 -7.30
N ALA A 243 2.78 -4.94 -8.02
CA ALA A 243 2.62 -5.02 -9.47
C ALA A 243 3.71 -4.23 -10.20
N ASP A 244 4.97 -4.66 -10.07
CA ASP A 244 6.14 -4.05 -10.73
C ASP A 244 6.68 -4.90 -11.90
N GLY A 245 6.19 -6.14 -12.06
CA GLY A 245 6.64 -7.09 -13.06
C GLY A 245 7.94 -7.83 -12.70
N PHE A 246 8.54 -7.52 -11.53
CA PHE A 246 9.74 -8.18 -11.01
C PHE A 246 9.43 -9.08 -9.81
N HIS A 247 8.68 -8.59 -8.82
CA HIS A 247 8.22 -9.37 -7.67
C HIS A 247 7.25 -10.46 -8.10
N VAL A 248 6.35 -10.12 -9.00
CA VAL A 248 5.37 -11.04 -9.56
C VAL A 248 5.31 -10.84 -11.08
N ALA A 249 5.49 -11.93 -11.83
CA ALA A 249 5.40 -11.88 -13.28
C ALA A 249 4.01 -11.44 -13.75
N PRO A 250 3.88 -10.71 -14.86
CA PRO A 250 2.61 -10.17 -15.35
C PRO A 250 1.49 -11.22 -15.49
N GLU A 251 1.83 -12.42 -15.96
CA GLU A 251 0.87 -13.54 -16.08
C GLU A 251 0.35 -14.01 -14.71
N VAL A 252 1.22 -13.99 -13.69
CA VAL A 252 0.87 -14.37 -12.31
C VAL A 252 0.03 -13.27 -11.66
N ILE A 253 0.33 -12.00 -11.90
CA ILE A 253 -0.52 -10.87 -11.47
C ILE A 253 -1.93 -11.04 -12.04
N ARG A 254 -2.06 -11.31 -13.35
CA ARG A 254 -3.38 -11.53 -13.99
C ARG A 254 -4.13 -12.71 -13.39
N MET A 255 -3.42 -13.79 -13.06
CA MET A 255 -3.99 -14.95 -12.36
C MET A 255 -4.46 -14.58 -10.95
N ALA A 256 -3.64 -13.86 -10.19
CA ALA A 256 -3.95 -13.42 -8.83
C ALA A 256 -5.18 -12.51 -8.76
N LEU A 257 -5.25 -11.51 -9.65
CA LEU A 257 -6.42 -10.61 -9.74
C LEU A 257 -7.72 -11.37 -10.03
N ARG A 258 -7.66 -12.38 -10.92
CA ARG A 258 -8.83 -13.23 -11.19
C ARG A 258 -9.21 -14.11 -10.01
N ALA A 259 -8.24 -14.64 -9.27
CA ALA A 259 -8.48 -15.48 -8.10
C ALA A 259 -9.04 -14.67 -6.92
N ALA A 260 -8.50 -13.48 -6.69
CA ALA A 260 -8.96 -12.58 -5.62
C ALA A 260 -10.31 -11.91 -5.95
N GLY A 261 -10.65 -11.83 -7.23
CA GLY A 261 -11.86 -11.12 -7.68
C GLY A 261 -11.73 -9.60 -7.60
N PRO A 262 -12.80 -8.87 -7.94
CA PRO A 262 -12.75 -7.42 -8.09
C PRO A 262 -12.51 -6.67 -6.78
N GLU A 263 -12.78 -7.28 -5.65
CA GLU A 263 -12.74 -6.65 -4.33
C GLU A 263 -11.62 -7.15 -3.42
N GLY A 264 -11.00 -8.30 -3.75
CA GLY A 264 -10.07 -9.00 -2.86
C GLY A 264 -8.60 -8.61 -3.05
N ALA A 265 -8.21 -7.98 -4.16
CA ALA A 265 -6.83 -7.54 -4.38
C ALA A 265 -6.63 -6.06 -4.04
N VAL A 266 -5.46 -5.74 -3.51
CA VAL A 266 -4.97 -4.39 -3.21
C VAL A 266 -3.58 -4.23 -3.81
N LEU A 267 -3.36 -3.17 -4.59
CA LEU A 267 -2.03 -2.83 -5.06
C LEU A 267 -1.26 -2.08 -3.97
N VAL A 268 -0.06 -2.54 -3.69
CA VAL A 268 0.88 -1.88 -2.79
C VAL A 268 2.21 -1.68 -3.52
N THR A 269 2.99 -0.72 -3.07
CA THR A 269 4.31 -0.51 -3.67
C THR A 269 5.39 -1.34 -3.02
N ASP A 270 5.34 -1.52 -1.70
CA ASP A 270 6.49 -2.01 -0.94
C ASP A 270 7.77 -1.23 -1.30
N ALA A 271 7.61 0.07 -1.63
CA ALA A 271 8.68 0.91 -2.09
C ALA A 271 9.61 1.28 -0.94
N MET A 272 10.90 1.35 -1.24
CA MET A 272 11.92 1.77 -0.30
C MET A 272 12.55 3.10 -0.72
N VAL A 273 13.46 3.62 0.08
CA VAL A 273 14.14 4.92 -0.10
C VAL A 273 14.59 5.20 -1.54
N ALA A 274 14.94 4.17 -2.31
CA ALA A 274 15.43 4.31 -3.68
C ALA A 274 14.34 4.53 -4.74
N ALA A 275 13.05 4.46 -4.40
CA ALA A 275 11.99 4.77 -5.35
C ALA A 275 12.13 6.20 -5.88
N GLY A 276 12.20 6.36 -7.20
CA GLY A 276 12.44 7.66 -7.85
C GLY A 276 13.87 8.16 -7.81
N MET A 277 14.80 7.38 -7.27
CA MET A 277 16.23 7.71 -7.20
C MET A 277 17.02 6.97 -8.30
N PRO A 278 18.24 7.42 -8.64
CA PRO A 278 19.12 6.71 -9.55
C PRO A 278 19.48 5.31 -9.05
N ASP A 279 19.88 4.42 -9.96
CA ASP A 279 20.50 3.15 -9.58
C ASP A 279 21.75 3.38 -8.71
N GLY A 280 22.00 2.50 -7.75
CA GLY A 280 23.10 2.67 -6.82
C GLY A 280 22.92 1.94 -5.48
N PRO A 281 23.80 2.19 -4.51
CA PRO A 281 23.72 1.61 -3.18
C PRO A 281 22.76 2.40 -2.29
N TYR A 282 21.93 1.67 -1.55
CA TYR A 282 20.95 2.18 -0.57
C TYR A 282 20.93 1.31 0.68
N ALA A 283 20.04 1.61 1.62
CA ALA A 283 19.80 0.80 2.80
C ALA A 283 18.30 0.55 3.00
N LEU A 284 17.96 -0.57 3.60
CA LEU A 284 16.62 -0.89 4.10
C LEU A 284 16.76 -1.64 5.43
N GLY A 285 16.19 -1.09 6.50
CA GLY A 285 16.25 -1.71 7.83
C GLY A 285 17.68 -2.03 8.31
N GLY A 286 18.67 -1.22 7.93
CA GLY A 286 20.08 -1.44 8.25
C GLY A 286 20.83 -2.38 7.30
N LEU A 287 20.13 -3.07 6.39
CA LEU A 287 20.72 -3.95 5.38
C LEU A 287 21.16 -3.14 4.15
N GLN A 288 22.30 -3.53 3.56
CA GLN A 288 22.78 -2.92 2.33
C GLN A 288 21.98 -3.42 1.12
N VAL A 289 21.51 -2.51 0.30
CA VAL A 289 20.73 -2.78 -0.91
C VAL A 289 21.45 -2.18 -2.11
N GLN A 290 21.51 -2.94 -3.19
CA GLN A 290 21.98 -2.45 -4.49
C GLN A 290 20.79 -2.39 -5.46
N VAL A 291 20.59 -1.22 -6.06
CA VAL A 291 19.59 -1.03 -7.14
C VAL A 291 20.32 -1.10 -8.49
N VAL A 292 19.82 -1.96 -9.37
CA VAL A 292 20.30 -2.11 -10.76
C VAL A 292 19.08 -2.29 -11.66
N ASP A 293 18.98 -1.50 -12.71
CA ASP A 293 17.84 -1.49 -13.65
C ASP A 293 16.49 -1.36 -12.92
N GLY A 294 16.47 -0.54 -11.85
CA GLY A 294 15.31 -0.31 -11.01
C GLY A 294 14.93 -1.48 -10.09
N GLN A 295 15.70 -2.56 -10.01
CA GLN A 295 15.49 -3.66 -9.07
C GLN A 295 16.36 -3.49 -7.82
N ALA A 296 15.72 -3.41 -6.66
CA ALA A 296 16.39 -3.36 -5.38
C ALA A 296 16.66 -4.79 -4.85
N ARG A 297 17.90 -5.11 -4.52
CA ARG A 297 18.31 -6.41 -3.98
C ARG A 297 19.30 -6.25 -2.85
N LEU A 298 19.25 -7.16 -1.89
CA LEU A 298 20.29 -7.23 -0.86
C LEU A 298 21.67 -7.42 -1.50
N ALA A 299 22.65 -6.67 -1.03
CA ALA A 299 24.04 -6.84 -1.44
C ALA A 299 24.62 -8.09 -0.78
N GLY A 300 24.89 -9.12 -1.55
CA GLY A 300 25.56 -10.32 -1.06
C GLY A 300 27.02 -10.04 -0.70
N ALA A 301 27.55 -10.75 0.28
CA ALA A 301 28.94 -10.58 0.79
C ALA A 301 30.00 -10.84 -0.30
N ASP A 302 29.68 -11.63 -1.30
CA ASP A 302 30.56 -11.99 -2.45
C ASP A 302 30.23 -11.17 -3.73
N GLY A 303 29.35 -10.15 -3.63
CA GLY A 303 28.90 -9.32 -4.73
C GLY A 303 27.81 -9.98 -5.58
N THR A 304 27.29 -11.15 -5.20
CA THR A 304 26.12 -11.74 -5.89
C THR A 304 24.83 -11.03 -5.44
N PRO A 305 23.83 -10.87 -6.33
CA PRO A 305 22.53 -10.32 -5.93
C PRO A 305 21.82 -11.25 -4.94
N GLY A 306 21.45 -10.72 -3.79
CA GLY A 306 20.64 -11.39 -2.78
C GLY A 306 19.13 -11.37 -3.08
N ALA A 307 18.31 -11.55 -2.05
CA ALA A 307 16.85 -11.43 -2.14
C ALA A 307 16.43 -10.04 -2.66
N ILE A 308 15.27 -9.96 -3.29
CA ILE A 308 14.63 -8.65 -3.60
C ILE A 308 14.36 -7.95 -2.25
N ALA A 309 14.57 -6.64 -2.20
CA ALA A 309 14.57 -5.86 -0.96
C ALA A 309 13.70 -4.61 -1.12
N GLY A 310 12.39 -4.76 -0.92
CA GLY A 310 11.41 -3.76 -1.28
C GLY A 310 11.44 -3.45 -2.77
N SER A 311 10.79 -2.39 -3.19
CA SER A 311 10.70 -2.00 -4.59
C SER A 311 11.16 -0.56 -4.85
N THR A 312 11.25 -0.20 -6.13
CA THR A 312 11.33 1.19 -6.61
C THR A 312 10.02 1.62 -7.28
N LEU A 313 8.93 0.90 -7.01
CA LEU A 313 7.63 1.09 -7.62
C LEU A 313 6.95 2.36 -7.09
N THR A 314 6.12 2.99 -7.93
CA THR A 314 5.12 3.95 -7.50
C THR A 314 3.73 3.42 -7.79
N THR A 315 2.72 3.83 -7.03
CA THR A 315 1.35 3.33 -7.26
C THR A 315 0.84 3.70 -8.66
N GLY A 316 1.25 4.86 -9.20
CA GLY A 316 0.93 5.22 -10.59
C GLY A 316 1.48 4.23 -11.62
N ARG A 317 2.69 3.68 -11.41
CA ARG A 317 3.26 2.64 -12.28
C ARG A 317 2.57 1.29 -12.09
N ALA A 318 2.25 0.91 -10.84
CA ALA A 318 1.47 -0.30 -10.54
C ALA A 318 0.09 -0.25 -11.23
N PHE A 319 -0.60 0.89 -11.11
CA PHE A 319 -1.88 1.14 -11.76
C PHE A 319 -1.78 0.97 -13.29
N ALA A 320 -0.81 1.64 -13.94
CA ALA A 320 -0.64 1.56 -15.40
C ALA A 320 -0.37 0.12 -15.86
N LEU A 321 0.48 -0.62 -15.14
CA LEU A 321 0.73 -2.04 -15.45
C LEU A 321 -0.56 -2.86 -15.35
N VAL A 322 -1.32 -2.71 -14.26
CA VAL A 322 -2.55 -3.49 -14.05
C VAL A 322 -3.63 -3.08 -15.04
N ALA A 323 -3.77 -1.79 -15.37
CA ALA A 323 -4.68 -1.31 -16.42
C ALA A 323 -4.38 -1.99 -17.77
N GLY A 324 -3.10 -2.06 -18.16
CA GLY A 324 -2.67 -2.76 -19.38
C GLY A 324 -2.86 -4.28 -19.33
N LEU A 325 -2.75 -4.90 -18.14
CA LEU A 325 -2.97 -6.34 -17.96
C LEU A 325 -4.45 -6.73 -18.00
N THR A 326 -5.34 -5.87 -17.53
CA THR A 326 -6.78 -6.14 -17.42
C THR A 326 -7.58 -5.57 -18.58
N ASP A 327 -7.02 -4.61 -19.32
CA ASP A 327 -7.74 -3.77 -20.31
C ASP A 327 -8.96 -3.07 -19.68
N ASP A 328 -8.85 -2.71 -18.39
CA ASP A 328 -9.94 -2.12 -17.59
C ASP A 328 -9.37 -1.14 -16.54
N LEU A 329 -9.43 0.16 -16.86
CA LEU A 329 -8.98 1.24 -15.98
C LEU A 329 -9.82 1.37 -14.71
N ALA A 330 -11.10 1.06 -14.78
CA ALA A 330 -11.97 1.13 -13.60
C ALA A 330 -11.63 0.01 -12.60
N ALA A 331 -11.40 -1.21 -13.09
CA ALA A 331 -10.93 -2.31 -12.25
C ALA A 331 -9.55 -2.00 -11.66
N ALA A 332 -8.59 -1.50 -12.46
CA ALA A 332 -7.28 -1.09 -11.97
C ALA A 332 -7.39 -0.01 -10.88
N SER A 333 -8.31 0.96 -11.04
CA SER A 333 -8.60 1.98 -10.04
C SER A 333 -9.14 1.37 -8.73
N ALA A 334 -10.00 0.37 -8.81
CA ALA A 334 -10.49 -0.30 -7.61
C ALA A 334 -9.35 -0.99 -6.85
N TYR A 335 -8.45 -1.68 -7.53
CA TYR A 335 -7.28 -2.33 -6.90
C TYR A 335 -6.27 -1.34 -6.32
N ALA A 336 -6.09 -0.17 -6.95
CA ALA A 336 -5.13 0.84 -6.51
C ALA A 336 -5.67 1.81 -5.44
N SER A 337 -6.98 1.84 -5.21
CA SER A 337 -7.59 2.85 -4.32
C SER A 337 -8.78 2.31 -3.51
N THR A 338 -9.90 2.00 -4.15
CA THR A 338 -11.17 1.73 -3.47
C THR A 338 -11.12 0.52 -2.56
N ASN A 339 -10.42 -0.56 -2.97
CA ASN A 339 -10.35 -1.81 -2.20
C ASN A 339 -9.62 -1.60 -0.88
N ALA A 340 -8.44 -0.95 -0.91
CA ALA A 340 -7.70 -0.61 0.30
C ALA A 340 -8.52 0.32 1.19
N ALA A 341 -9.06 1.41 0.64
CA ALA A 341 -9.85 2.37 1.41
C ALA A 341 -11.03 1.71 2.11
N ARG A 342 -11.77 0.83 1.42
CA ARG A 342 -12.89 0.07 1.98
C ARG A 342 -12.43 -0.88 3.08
N HIS A 343 -11.37 -1.66 2.84
CA HIS A 343 -10.87 -2.65 3.80
C HIS A 343 -10.44 -2.01 5.12
N TYR A 344 -9.75 -0.87 5.05
CA TYR A 344 -9.26 -0.15 6.22
C TYR A 344 -10.22 0.92 6.76
N GLY A 345 -11.38 1.13 6.12
CA GLY A 345 -12.38 2.13 6.54
C GLY A 345 -11.86 3.56 6.43
N LEU A 346 -11.12 3.89 5.36
CA LEU A 346 -10.54 5.21 5.13
C LEU A 346 -11.52 6.14 4.41
N ASP A 347 -11.53 7.43 4.76
CA ASP A 347 -12.18 8.49 3.98
C ASP A 347 -11.31 8.83 2.77
N ALA A 348 -11.24 7.91 1.79
CA ALA A 348 -10.37 7.97 0.62
C ALA A 348 -10.85 7.01 -0.48
N GLY A 349 -10.15 6.99 -1.63
CA GLY A 349 -10.28 5.97 -2.66
C GLY A 349 -11.59 5.98 -3.44
N THR A 350 -12.38 7.05 -3.33
CA THR A 350 -13.65 7.22 -4.08
C THR A 350 -13.85 8.67 -4.49
N LEU A 351 -14.50 8.87 -5.65
CA LEU A 351 -14.94 10.19 -6.11
C LEU A 351 -16.46 10.29 -5.97
N GLN A 352 -16.90 10.84 -4.83
CA GLN A 352 -18.31 11.06 -4.52
C GLN A 352 -18.49 12.39 -3.79
N ALA A 353 -19.71 12.95 -3.86
CA ALA A 353 -20.03 14.19 -3.17
C ALA A 353 -19.75 14.06 -1.65
N GLY A 354 -19.05 15.03 -1.10
CA GLY A 354 -18.63 15.06 0.31
C GLY A 354 -17.31 14.32 0.61
N GLY A 355 -16.80 13.47 -0.30
CA GLY A 355 -15.49 12.81 -0.16
C GLY A 355 -14.31 13.77 -0.36
N PRO A 356 -13.08 13.36 0.01
CA PRO A 356 -11.89 14.18 -0.22
C PRO A 356 -11.69 14.45 -1.71
N ALA A 357 -11.21 15.65 -2.04
CA ALA A 357 -10.85 16.00 -3.40
C ALA A 357 -9.43 15.49 -3.73
N ASP A 358 -9.31 14.16 -3.69
CA ASP A 358 -8.12 13.39 -3.99
C ASP A 358 -8.36 12.60 -5.27
N LEU A 359 -7.68 12.98 -6.36
CA LEU A 359 -7.88 12.36 -7.67
C LEU A 359 -6.60 12.33 -8.50
N CYS A 360 -6.54 11.37 -9.40
CA CYS A 360 -5.51 11.25 -10.40
C CYS A 360 -6.12 11.45 -11.79
N LEU A 361 -5.44 12.24 -12.62
CA LEU A 361 -5.69 12.31 -14.06
C LEU A 361 -4.73 11.34 -14.75
N VAL A 362 -5.28 10.39 -15.52
CA VAL A 362 -4.52 9.39 -16.26
C VAL A 362 -4.94 9.37 -17.72
N ASP A 363 -4.04 8.93 -18.59
CA ASP A 363 -4.34 8.71 -20.01
C ASP A 363 -5.07 7.37 -20.22
N ASP A 364 -5.49 7.10 -21.47
CA ASP A 364 -6.17 5.87 -21.86
C ASP A 364 -5.31 4.59 -21.67
N ASP A 365 -3.98 4.73 -21.59
CA ASP A 365 -3.06 3.64 -21.27
C ASP A 365 -2.75 3.51 -19.76
N GLY A 366 -3.41 4.32 -18.92
CA GLY A 366 -3.18 4.35 -17.48
C GLY A 366 -2.00 5.20 -17.01
N THR A 367 -1.29 5.87 -17.92
CA THR A 367 -0.17 6.75 -17.55
C THR A 367 -0.65 7.94 -16.70
N LEU A 368 -0.08 8.09 -15.51
CA LEU A 368 -0.37 9.21 -14.60
C LEU A 368 0.12 10.54 -15.18
N ARG A 369 -0.76 11.54 -15.18
CA ARG A 369 -0.47 12.89 -15.69
C ARG A 369 -0.44 13.96 -14.63
N ARG A 370 -1.45 13.99 -13.76
CA ARG A 370 -1.57 14.99 -12.70
C ARG A 370 -2.21 14.35 -11.48
N VAL A 371 -1.88 14.90 -10.32
CA VAL A 371 -2.46 14.48 -9.04
C VAL A 371 -3.05 15.68 -8.34
N MET A 372 -4.28 15.53 -7.86
CA MET A 372 -4.87 16.47 -6.92
C MET A 372 -4.96 15.81 -5.55
N ARG A 373 -4.48 16.52 -4.52
CA ARG A 373 -4.60 16.10 -3.13
C ARG A 373 -5.27 17.23 -2.33
N ARG A 374 -6.34 16.90 -1.63
CA ARG A 374 -7.14 17.85 -0.85
C ARG A 374 -7.48 19.12 -1.66
N GLY A 375 -7.97 18.94 -2.88
CA GLY A 375 -8.40 20.01 -3.77
C GLY A 375 -7.28 20.86 -4.37
N ARG A 376 -6.02 20.47 -4.21
CA ARG A 376 -4.86 21.17 -4.77
C ARG A 376 -4.11 20.29 -5.75
N TRP A 377 -3.87 20.80 -6.96
CA TRP A 377 -2.99 20.14 -7.91
C TRP A 377 -1.56 20.15 -7.35
N LEU A 378 -0.92 18.99 -7.38
CA LEU A 378 0.49 18.86 -7.04
C LEU A 378 1.35 19.13 -8.28
N ASP A 379 2.54 19.70 -8.07
CA ASP A 379 3.54 19.82 -9.13
C ASP A 379 3.99 18.41 -9.56
N ALA A 380 4.30 18.25 -10.85
CA ALA A 380 4.83 16.99 -11.37
C ALA A 380 6.12 16.58 -10.66
N ALA A 381 6.32 15.28 -10.47
CA ALA A 381 7.52 14.71 -9.85
C ALA A 381 8.77 14.90 -10.72
#